data_6b5a66791a5ae11d2f88651cbefee767
#
_entry.id   6b5a66791a5ae11d2f88651cbefee767
#
_cell.length_a   1.000
_cell.length_b   1.000
_cell.length_c   1.000
_cell.angle_alpha   90.00
_cell.angle_beta   90.00
_cell.angle_gamma   90.00
#
_symmetry.space_group_name_H-M   'P 1'
#
loop_
_entity.id
_entity.type
_entity.pdbx_description
1 polymer ?
#
loop_
_entity_poly.entity_id
_entity_poly.type
_entity_poly.pdbx_seq_one_letter_code
_entity_poly.pdbx_strand_id
1 'polypeptide(L)'
;MTATMANMTLKIYQLPHGHDNLFMPYSEGKVNVNDYNLVYSGETDTEDLEDIYCRFQFKVEGFNGHSLSVSDIVEIGGVKHYVDTIGYVRLS
;
A
#
# COMPACT_ATOMS: atom_id res chain seq x y z
N MET A 1 -1.71 18.75 28.78
CA MET A 1 -1.52 17.39 28.31
C MET A 1 -1.27 17.37 26.83
N THR A 2 -0.22 16.75 26.45
CA THR A 2 0.10 16.64 25.02
C THR A 2 -0.73 15.53 24.41
N ALA A 3 -1.47 15.84 23.38
CA ALA A 3 -2.17 14.81 22.65
C ALA A 3 -1.12 13.91 21.99
N THR A 4 -1.07 12.67 22.40
CA THR A 4 -0.21 11.70 21.75
C THR A 4 -0.91 11.26 20.49
N MET A 5 -0.31 11.54 19.35
CA MET A 5 -0.79 10.97 18.10
C MET A 5 -0.51 9.48 18.16
N ALA A 6 -1.57 8.69 18.28
CA ALA A 6 -1.41 7.26 18.21
C ALA A 6 -0.99 6.89 16.78
N ASN A 7 0.09 6.12 16.66
CA ASN A 7 0.47 5.59 15.38
C ASN A 7 -0.59 4.59 14.89
N MET A 8 -0.78 4.58 13.61
CA MET A 8 -1.65 3.61 12.94
C MET A 8 -0.81 2.49 12.36
N THR A 9 -1.40 1.31 12.25
CA THR A 9 -0.73 0.22 11.55
C THR A 9 -0.62 0.56 10.07
N LEU A 10 0.52 0.24 9.48
CA LEU A 10 0.76 0.40 8.05
C LEU A 10 1.20 -0.94 7.49
N LYS A 11 0.47 -1.42 6.51
CA LYS A 11 0.83 -2.64 5.79
C LYS A 11 0.81 -2.37 4.30
N ILE A 12 1.75 -3.00 3.60
CA ILE A 12 1.82 -2.90 2.14
C ILE A 12 1.76 -4.30 1.57
N TYR A 13 0.91 -4.48 0.59
CA TYR A 13 0.73 -5.74 -0.11
C TYR A 13 1.04 -5.55 -1.59
N GLN A 14 1.68 -6.53 -2.17
CA GLN A 14 2.03 -6.51 -3.59
C GLN A 14 1.67 -7.84 -4.25
N LEU A 15 1.30 -7.76 -5.52
CA LEU A 15 1.09 -8.97 -6.32
C LEU A 15 2.42 -9.62 -6.65
N PRO A 16 2.46 -10.96 -6.77
CA PRO A 16 3.68 -11.64 -7.16
C PRO A 16 4.10 -11.31 -8.59
N HIS A 17 5.38 -11.47 -8.88
CA HIS A 17 5.89 -11.30 -10.23
C HIS A 17 5.15 -12.24 -11.19
N GLY A 18 4.79 -11.70 -12.33
CA GLY A 18 4.09 -12.45 -13.36
C GLY A 18 2.58 -12.54 -13.17
N HIS A 19 2.04 -11.95 -12.11
CA HIS A 19 0.59 -11.90 -11.94
C HIS A 19 -0.03 -11.01 -13.04
N ASP A 20 -1.15 -11.46 -13.61
CA ASP A 20 -1.80 -10.78 -14.73
C ASP A 20 -2.22 -9.35 -14.42
N ASN A 21 -2.56 -9.09 -13.15
CA ASN A 21 -3.03 -7.76 -12.72
C ASN A 21 -1.92 -6.85 -12.19
N LEU A 22 -0.66 -7.32 -12.22
CA LEU A 22 0.46 -6.50 -11.77
C LEU A 22 0.56 -5.24 -12.62
N PHE A 23 0.62 -4.07 -11.96
CA PHE A 23 0.68 -2.75 -12.59
C PHE A 23 -0.58 -2.34 -13.37
N MET A 24 -1.68 -3.06 -13.20
CA MET A 24 -2.92 -2.74 -13.87
C MET A 24 -3.69 -1.61 -13.15
N PRO A 25 -4.32 -0.70 -13.89
CA PRO A 25 -5.25 0.25 -13.30
C PRO A 25 -6.42 -0.47 -12.62
N TYR A 26 -6.99 0.15 -11.60
CA TYR A 26 -8.10 -0.45 -10.86
C TYR A 26 -9.27 -0.81 -11.78
N SER A 27 -9.53 0.03 -12.79
CA SER A 27 -10.66 -0.17 -13.72
C SER A 27 -10.51 -1.37 -14.64
N GLU A 28 -9.29 -1.88 -14.83
CA GLU A 28 -9.02 -2.96 -15.79
C GLU A 28 -8.69 -4.29 -15.12
N GLY A 29 -8.39 -4.27 -13.83
CA GLY A 29 -8.09 -5.48 -13.08
C GLY A 29 -9.19 -5.83 -12.09
N LYS A 30 -9.27 -7.10 -11.73
CA LYS A 30 -10.14 -7.54 -10.64
C LYS A 30 -9.28 -7.71 -9.40
N VAL A 31 -9.52 -6.87 -8.41
CA VAL A 31 -8.75 -6.93 -7.17
C VAL A 31 -9.23 -8.09 -6.32
N ASN A 32 -8.32 -9.02 -6.05
CA ASN A 32 -8.54 -10.11 -5.11
C ASN A 32 -7.43 -10.04 -4.07
N VAL A 33 -7.78 -9.61 -2.87
CA VAL A 33 -6.79 -9.42 -1.80
C VAL A 33 -6.07 -10.71 -1.43
N ASN A 34 -6.66 -11.87 -1.72
CA ASN A 34 -6.03 -13.15 -1.44
C ASN A 34 -4.85 -13.47 -2.36
N ASP A 35 -4.72 -12.75 -3.47
CA ASP A 35 -3.60 -12.93 -4.40
C ASP A 35 -2.36 -12.14 -3.97
N TYR A 36 -2.49 -11.28 -2.97
CA TYR A 36 -1.45 -10.36 -2.56
C TYR A 36 -0.55 -10.96 -1.49
N ASN A 37 0.71 -10.58 -1.53
CA ASN A 37 1.69 -10.90 -0.50
C ASN A 37 1.95 -9.68 0.37
N LEU A 38 2.03 -9.90 1.67
CA LEU A 38 2.43 -8.85 2.61
C LEU A 38 3.93 -8.61 2.47
N VAL A 39 4.33 -7.41 2.08
CA VAL A 39 5.74 -7.07 1.87
C VAL A 39 6.27 -6.06 2.88
N TYR A 40 5.38 -5.44 3.66
CA TYR A 40 5.76 -4.54 4.74
C TYR A 40 4.69 -4.52 5.82
N SER A 41 5.12 -4.50 7.07
CA SER A 41 4.23 -4.30 8.21
C SER A 41 4.95 -3.44 9.24
N GLY A 42 4.33 -2.34 9.62
CA GLY A 42 4.89 -1.39 10.56
C GLY A 42 3.84 -0.42 11.05
N GLU A 43 4.28 0.79 11.36
CA GLU A 43 3.42 1.84 11.84
C GLU A 43 3.68 3.14 11.11
N THR A 44 2.67 4.00 11.05
CA THR A 44 2.78 5.32 10.45
C THR A 44 2.04 6.34 11.30
N ASP A 45 2.54 7.56 11.28
CA ASP A 45 1.90 8.72 11.91
C ASP A 45 1.13 9.58 10.90
N THR A 46 1.06 9.15 9.66
CA THR A 46 0.38 9.89 8.60
C THR A 46 -0.63 9.02 7.87
N GLU A 47 -1.73 9.64 7.44
CA GLU A 47 -2.71 9.03 6.54
C GLU A 47 -2.53 9.51 5.10
N ASP A 48 -1.53 10.36 4.85
CA ASP A 48 -1.26 10.89 3.52
C ASP A 48 -0.63 9.81 2.64
N LEU A 49 -1.44 9.27 1.73
CA LEU A 49 -1.00 8.19 0.84
C LEU A 49 0.13 8.63 -0.10
N GLU A 50 0.13 9.90 -0.52
CA GLU A 50 1.22 10.43 -1.35
C GLU A 50 2.55 10.42 -0.60
N ASP A 51 2.52 10.77 0.68
CA ASP A 51 3.72 10.74 1.51
C ASP A 51 4.24 9.32 1.65
N ILE A 52 3.35 8.37 1.91
CA ILE A 52 3.70 6.95 1.99
C ILE A 52 4.25 6.46 0.65
N TYR A 53 3.60 6.82 -0.44
CA TYR A 53 4.06 6.46 -1.77
C TYR A 53 5.49 6.93 -2.02
N CYS A 54 5.79 8.19 -1.67
CA CYS A 54 7.13 8.75 -1.83
C CYS A 54 8.16 8.01 -0.97
N ARG A 55 7.82 7.70 0.27
CA ARG A 55 8.74 7.00 1.19
C ARG A 55 9.13 5.63 0.67
N PHE A 56 8.19 4.92 0.07
CA PHE A 56 8.41 3.54 -0.38
C PHE A 56 8.90 3.45 -1.82
N GLN A 57 9.31 4.56 -2.42
CA GLN A 57 10.11 4.58 -3.65
C GLN A 57 11.57 4.29 -3.36
N PHE A 58 11.99 4.43 -2.09
CA PHE A 58 13.35 4.19 -1.64
C PHE A 58 13.41 2.92 -0.82
N LYS A 59 14.62 2.49 -0.51
CA LYS A 59 14.79 1.32 0.34
C LYS A 59 14.38 1.66 1.77
N VAL A 60 13.37 0.94 2.26
CA VAL A 60 12.88 1.06 3.63
C VAL A 60 13.20 -0.22 4.36
N GLU A 61 13.69 -0.11 5.59
CA GLU A 61 13.99 -1.29 6.40
C GLU A 61 12.72 -2.12 6.63
N GLY A 62 12.81 -3.41 6.40
CA GLY A 62 11.68 -4.32 6.55
C GLY A 62 10.75 -4.39 5.34
N PHE A 63 11.03 -3.60 4.31
CA PHE A 63 10.26 -3.62 3.07
C PHE A 63 10.88 -4.61 2.10
N ASN A 64 10.15 -5.69 1.84
CA ASN A 64 10.67 -6.83 1.07
C ASN A 64 10.16 -6.89 -0.37
N GLY A 65 9.57 -5.81 -0.86
CA GLY A 65 9.02 -5.75 -2.20
C GLY A 65 9.75 -4.78 -3.11
N HIS A 66 9.18 -4.61 -4.30
CA HIS A 66 9.62 -3.57 -5.22
C HIS A 66 9.08 -2.21 -4.77
N SER A 67 9.58 -1.13 -5.37
CA SER A 67 9.05 0.21 -5.09
C SER A 67 7.53 0.24 -5.22
N LEU A 68 6.88 0.99 -4.34
CA LEU A 68 5.42 1.08 -4.34
C LEU A 68 4.93 1.56 -5.70
N SER A 69 4.01 0.83 -6.28
CA SER A 69 3.61 1.00 -7.69
C SER A 69 2.11 0.79 -7.86
N VAL A 70 1.63 1.12 -9.04
CA VAL A 70 0.24 0.82 -9.43
C VAL A 70 -0.05 -0.66 -9.20
N SER A 71 -1.22 -0.98 -8.73
CA SER A 71 -1.74 -2.28 -8.32
C SER A 71 -1.42 -2.69 -6.88
N ASP A 72 -0.49 -2.02 -6.21
CA ASP A 72 -0.19 -2.31 -4.82
C ASP A 72 -1.35 -1.89 -3.90
N ILE A 73 -1.40 -2.48 -2.72
CA ILE A 73 -2.39 -2.10 -1.70
C ILE A 73 -1.66 -1.55 -0.49
N VAL A 74 -2.09 -0.37 -0.04
CA VAL A 74 -1.61 0.26 1.19
C VAL A 74 -2.74 0.21 2.22
N GLU A 75 -2.49 -0.44 3.35
CA GLU A 75 -3.45 -0.52 4.43
C GLU A 75 -3.01 0.36 5.58
N ILE A 76 -3.84 1.31 5.95
CA ILE A 76 -3.59 2.21 7.08
C ILE A 76 -4.73 2.07 8.07
N GLY A 77 -4.41 1.68 9.30
CA GLY A 77 -5.42 1.53 10.34
C GLY A 77 -6.55 0.58 9.97
N GLY A 78 -6.26 -0.45 9.19
CA GLY A 78 -7.24 -1.44 8.75
C GLY A 78 -7.99 -1.07 7.48
N VAL A 79 -7.73 0.08 6.89
CA VAL A 79 -8.39 0.53 5.66
C VAL A 79 -7.44 0.33 4.48
N LYS A 80 -7.88 -0.44 3.50
CA LYS A 80 -7.07 -0.77 2.32
C LYS A 80 -7.32 0.22 1.19
N HIS A 81 -6.25 0.64 0.55
CA HIS A 81 -6.28 1.54 -0.60
C HIS A 81 -5.48 0.91 -1.75
N TYR A 82 -6.11 0.86 -2.91
CA TYR A 82 -5.45 0.40 -4.13
C TYR A 82 -4.71 1.57 -4.77
N VAL A 83 -3.45 1.36 -5.12
CA VAL A 83 -2.66 2.37 -5.82
C VAL A 83 -3.03 2.33 -7.29
N ASP A 84 -3.67 3.40 -7.76
CA ASP A 84 -4.11 3.51 -9.15
C ASP A 84 -3.13 4.36 -9.96
N THR A 85 -3.37 4.47 -11.25
CA THR A 85 -2.55 5.30 -12.14
C THR A 85 -2.63 6.77 -11.78
N ILE A 86 -3.79 7.20 -11.30
CA ILE A 86 -3.99 8.54 -10.73
C ILE A 86 -4.70 8.37 -9.40
N GLY A 87 -4.01 8.71 -8.32
CA GLY A 87 -4.59 8.64 -6.99
C GLY A 87 -4.77 7.23 -6.46
N TYR A 88 -5.76 7.06 -5.61
CA TYR A 88 -5.95 5.83 -4.84
C TYR A 88 -7.43 5.49 -4.78
N VAL A 89 -7.74 4.18 -4.75
CA VAL A 89 -9.11 3.71 -4.63
C VAL A 89 -9.26 2.98 -3.29
N ARG A 90 -10.17 3.46 -2.46
CA ARG A 90 -10.46 2.79 -1.18
C ARG A 90 -11.22 1.50 -1.45
N LEU A 91 -10.72 0.39 -0.90
CA LEU A 91 -11.30 -0.93 -1.09
C LEU A 91 -12.27 -1.32 0.02
N SER A 92 -12.05 -0.81 1.22
CA SER A 92 -12.91 -1.20 2.35
C SER A 92 -12.80 -0.22 3.48
#